data_574af12642d07f099879ec4281273ea5
#
_entry.id   574af12642d07f099879ec4281273ea5
#
_cell.length_a   1.000
_cell.length_b   1.000
_cell.length_c   1.000
_cell.angle_alpha   90.00
_cell.angle_beta   90.00
_cell.angle_gamma   90.00
#
_symmetry.space_group_name_H-M   'P 1'
#
loop_
_entity.id
_entity.type
_entity.pdbx_description
1 polymer ?
#
loop_
_entity_poly.entity_id
_entity_poly.type
_entity_poly.pdbx_seq_one_letter_code
_entity_poly.pdbx_strand_id
1 'polypeptide(L)'
;MKVQILIKAVFFACLLIISSCLKDDFNKLSDSTWSPDFSFPLVNSDLDVSDILIQDKSPTQIGINSDDIVEIIYSSNNYSKTAEDLLSLSNQNYDFPFNLSSSNTNSFNSNTANGTTVNEIVSTQCTFNLDNQLGAISRLDTTWLKAGKIRIDFNSQVPQNTVITVSIPSLIINNQPFTEIVVLNNNGSGNTNAFLERNLNNAVLINDASESFAVNYSIQVLRNNPAPLPLSGQFTSTIQLQNLEFSRISGYFNNFFMPVPNDDTLFVRIFKNVINATALNFQNPRGILTFKNSTGLPAQASLSSFNGFRTGANIPQVNISSIPNPINILPMGNFNGPPAQAAFELNGSNGSNIVNTLNAFPKYMLTNAAVSLNQGSTTSTYNYLLDTSKVGVTSEIRLPLDGITVNLLVIDTVPFEISTISKDVERALLRLNITNGFPTDGLLQLYFAKEGFDASGQSSGVSIIDSLYENGTEAVMESGIANSTGLVVTPVQTITDGIITAIKWQKLSNASTNRIIIKARLTTYDLGQLIVKITEQNRLNIRIGAQLKIRKIF
;
A
#
# COMPACT_ATOMS: atom_id res chain seq x y z
N MET A 1 17.82 -27.43 31.44
CA MET A 1 18.73 -28.36 30.74
C MET A 1 19.10 -29.63 31.53
N LYS A 2 19.13 -29.64 32.86
CA LYS A 2 19.45 -30.87 33.66
C LYS A 2 18.26 -31.87 33.81
N VAL A 3 17.01 -31.43 33.76
CA VAL A 3 15.84 -32.30 33.90
C VAL A 3 15.52 -33.09 32.63
N GLN A 4 15.80 -32.54 31.45
CA GLN A 4 15.58 -33.26 30.18
C GLN A 4 16.59 -34.36 29.91
N ILE A 5 17.79 -34.26 30.48
CA ILE A 5 18.84 -35.31 30.39
C ILE A 5 18.47 -36.48 31.29
N LEU A 6 17.89 -36.21 32.46
CA LEU A 6 17.50 -37.25 33.42
C LEU A 6 16.33 -38.10 32.89
N ILE A 7 15.34 -37.48 32.22
CA ILE A 7 14.20 -38.18 31.62
C ILE A 7 14.67 -39.06 30.46
N LYS A 8 15.61 -38.60 29.63
CA LYS A 8 16.18 -39.43 28.54
C LYS A 8 17.03 -40.58 29.06
N ALA A 9 17.74 -40.37 30.15
CA ALA A 9 18.55 -41.44 30.76
C ALA A 9 17.69 -42.53 31.44
N VAL A 10 16.58 -42.14 32.10
CA VAL A 10 15.63 -43.10 32.68
C VAL A 10 14.87 -43.87 31.57
N PHE A 11 14.52 -43.21 30.50
CA PHE A 11 13.85 -43.89 29.34
C PHE A 11 14.80 -44.88 28.63
N PHE A 12 16.07 -44.53 28.52
CA PHE A 12 17.10 -45.44 27.93
C PHE A 12 17.48 -46.59 28.87
N ALA A 13 17.45 -46.38 30.19
CA ALA A 13 17.67 -47.44 31.18
C ALA A 13 16.51 -48.42 31.27
N CYS A 14 15.25 -47.98 31.14
CA CYS A 14 14.09 -48.85 31.03
C CYS A 14 14.10 -49.71 29.75
N LEU A 15 14.61 -49.16 28.62
CA LEU A 15 14.75 -49.93 27.37
C LEU A 15 15.83 -51.04 27.47
N LEU A 16 16.87 -50.86 28.27
CA LEU A 16 17.93 -51.84 28.44
C LEU A 16 17.56 -52.98 29.43
N ILE A 17 16.61 -52.77 30.34
CA ILE A 17 16.16 -53.80 31.28
C ILE A 17 15.19 -54.79 30.60
N ILE A 18 14.50 -54.39 29.55
CA ILE A 18 13.58 -55.27 28.79
C ILE A 18 14.34 -56.22 27.82
N SER A 19 15.63 -55.95 27.55
CA SER A 19 16.42 -56.75 26.60
C SER A 19 17.20 -57.89 27.23
N SER A 20 17.14 -58.10 28.56
CA SER A 20 18.02 -59.07 29.23
C SER A 20 17.40 -60.41 29.68
N CYS A 21 16.09 -60.56 29.50
CA CYS A 21 15.45 -61.87 29.80
C CYS A 21 14.53 -62.26 28.66
N LEU A 22 15.01 -62.97 27.68
CA LEU A 22 14.22 -63.82 26.79
C LEU A 22 14.98 -64.16 25.49
N LYS A 23 16.14 -64.81 25.63
CA LYS A 23 16.93 -65.17 24.43
C LYS A 23 16.66 -66.58 23.91
N ASP A 24 15.95 -67.44 24.65
CA ASP A 24 15.84 -68.85 24.29
C ASP A 24 14.42 -69.34 23.86
N ASP A 25 13.36 -68.57 24.05
CA ASP A 25 12.01 -68.95 23.66
C ASP A 25 11.46 -68.30 22.40
N PHE A 26 12.15 -67.27 21.85
CA PHE A 26 11.68 -66.56 20.66
C PHE A 26 11.79 -67.38 19.34
N ASN A 27 12.65 -68.41 19.32
CA ASN A 27 12.80 -69.23 18.10
C ASN A 27 11.68 -70.29 17.93
N LYS A 28 10.71 -70.35 18.85
CA LYS A 28 9.56 -71.26 18.77
C LYS A 28 8.22 -70.57 18.46
N LEU A 29 8.20 -69.28 18.35
CA LEU A 29 7.01 -68.52 17.93
C LEU A 29 7.04 -68.34 16.43
N SER A 30 6.74 -69.42 15.68
CA SER A 30 6.36 -69.26 14.28
C SER A 30 5.07 -68.46 14.23
N ASP A 31 5.11 -67.32 13.50
CA ASP A 31 3.96 -66.48 13.15
C ASP A 31 3.28 -65.68 14.32
N SER A 32 4.04 -65.15 15.28
CA SER A 32 3.45 -64.22 16.21
C SER A 32 3.15 -62.88 15.50
N THR A 33 1.88 -62.60 15.31
CA THR A 33 1.45 -61.31 14.80
C THR A 33 1.25 -60.35 15.96
N TRP A 34 1.97 -59.23 15.95
CA TRP A 34 1.76 -58.12 16.88
C TRP A 34 0.98 -57.02 16.16
N SER A 35 -0.24 -56.72 16.63
CA SER A 35 -1.12 -55.74 15.99
C SER A 35 -1.60 -54.70 16.99
N PRO A 36 -0.71 -53.76 17.39
CA PRO A 36 -1.10 -52.70 18.33
C PRO A 36 -2.00 -51.68 17.66
N ASP A 37 -2.98 -51.18 18.44
CA ASP A 37 -3.78 -50.02 18.10
C ASP A 37 -3.18 -48.79 18.80
N PHE A 38 -2.77 -47.80 18.02
CA PHE A 38 -2.30 -46.53 18.50
C PHE A 38 -3.36 -45.45 18.28
N SER A 39 -3.77 -44.79 19.35
CA SER A 39 -4.71 -43.66 19.27
C SER A 39 -4.02 -42.39 19.72
N PHE A 40 -4.14 -41.34 18.93
CA PHE A 40 -3.54 -40.05 19.26
C PHE A 40 -4.36 -38.90 18.70
N PRO A 41 -4.43 -37.77 19.43
CA PRO A 41 -5.05 -36.56 18.91
C PRO A 41 -4.15 -35.96 17.84
N LEU A 42 -4.76 -35.53 16.71
CA LEU A 42 -4.07 -34.83 15.64
C LEU A 42 -4.31 -33.32 15.69
N VAL A 43 -5.57 -32.92 15.90
CA VAL A 43 -6.00 -31.53 15.90
C VAL A 43 -6.97 -31.29 17.06
N ASN A 44 -6.81 -30.19 17.72
CA ASN A 44 -7.78 -29.61 18.62
C ASN A 44 -7.75 -28.08 18.41
N SER A 45 -8.73 -27.57 17.71
CA SER A 45 -8.79 -26.16 17.30
C SER A 45 -10.15 -25.58 17.63
N ASP A 46 -10.16 -24.37 18.10
CA ASP A 46 -11.36 -23.55 18.31
C ASP A 46 -11.19 -22.31 17.44
N LEU A 47 -11.96 -22.24 16.37
CA LEU A 47 -11.84 -21.23 15.32
C LEU A 47 -12.97 -20.22 15.42
N ASP A 48 -12.64 -18.97 15.40
CA ASP A 48 -13.60 -17.89 15.21
C ASP A 48 -13.67 -17.45 13.72
N VAL A 49 -14.50 -16.44 13.46
CA VAL A 49 -14.67 -15.91 12.10
C VAL A 49 -13.36 -15.34 11.57
N SER A 50 -12.59 -14.68 12.45
CA SER A 50 -11.33 -14.05 12.04
C SER A 50 -10.27 -15.10 11.70
N ASP A 51 -10.19 -16.19 12.47
CA ASP A 51 -9.25 -17.29 12.18
C ASP A 51 -9.53 -17.95 10.83
N ILE A 52 -10.82 -18.05 10.46
CA ILE A 52 -11.24 -18.65 9.19
C ILE A 52 -10.94 -17.71 8.00
N LEU A 53 -11.10 -16.39 8.18
CA LEU A 53 -10.99 -15.41 7.11
C LEU A 53 -9.56 -14.88 6.91
N ILE A 54 -8.70 -14.87 7.95
CA ILE A 54 -7.34 -14.28 7.93
C ILE A 54 -6.27 -15.26 7.42
N GLN A 55 -6.60 -16.44 6.99
CA GLN A 55 -5.61 -17.43 6.53
C GLN A 55 -4.70 -16.95 5.37
N ASP A 56 -5.06 -15.89 4.67
CA ASP A 56 -4.21 -15.25 3.66
C ASP A 56 -3.64 -13.94 4.23
N LYS A 57 -2.31 -13.79 4.25
CA LYS A 57 -1.54 -12.60 4.74
C LYS A 57 -1.84 -11.29 3.98
N SER A 58 -3.05 -11.09 3.56
CA SER A 58 -3.54 -9.98 2.76
C SER A 58 -4.14 -8.88 3.63
N PRO A 59 -4.13 -7.61 3.21
CA PRO A 59 -4.76 -6.50 3.93
C PRO A 59 -6.29 -6.55 3.86
N THR A 60 -6.88 -7.69 4.20
CA THR A 60 -8.31 -7.83 4.42
C THR A 60 -8.58 -7.37 5.83
N GLN A 61 -9.37 -6.33 5.98
CA GLN A 61 -9.86 -5.91 7.29
C GLN A 61 -11.17 -6.64 7.56
N ILE A 62 -11.32 -7.11 8.78
CA ILE A 62 -12.58 -7.62 9.30
C ILE A 62 -13.16 -6.53 10.17
N GLY A 63 -14.37 -6.13 9.88
CA GLY A 63 -15.16 -5.17 10.64
C GLY A 63 -16.44 -5.79 11.16
N ILE A 64 -17.15 -5.04 11.97
CA ILE A 64 -18.51 -5.36 12.43
C ILE A 64 -19.36 -4.18 12.02
N ASN A 65 -20.49 -4.46 11.41
CA ASN A 65 -21.44 -3.40 11.06
C ASN A 65 -22.36 -3.04 12.25
N SER A 66 -23.27 -2.08 12.03
CA SER A 66 -24.23 -1.63 13.07
C SER A 66 -25.22 -2.70 13.54
N ASP A 67 -25.33 -3.82 12.82
CA ASP A 67 -26.23 -4.93 13.12
C ASP A 67 -25.49 -6.12 13.75
N ASP A 68 -24.28 -5.90 14.26
CA ASP A 68 -23.36 -6.89 14.84
C ASP A 68 -22.94 -8.02 13.86
N ILE A 69 -23.11 -7.78 12.55
CA ILE A 69 -22.72 -8.74 11.50
C ILE A 69 -21.27 -8.47 11.11
N VAL A 70 -20.49 -9.54 10.98
CA VAL A 70 -19.12 -9.47 10.50
C VAL A 70 -19.10 -9.01 9.04
N GLU A 71 -18.27 -8.04 8.73
CA GLU A 71 -18.01 -7.53 7.39
C GLU A 71 -16.57 -7.84 6.96
N ILE A 72 -16.41 -8.32 5.74
CA ILE A 72 -15.10 -8.40 5.09
C ILE A 72 -14.90 -7.12 4.28
N ILE A 73 -13.81 -6.41 4.56
CA ILE A 73 -13.51 -5.12 3.95
C ILE A 73 -12.26 -5.26 3.09
N TYR A 74 -12.41 -5.02 1.81
CA TYR A 74 -11.33 -4.91 0.84
C TYR A 74 -11.17 -3.45 0.46
N SER A 75 -9.96 -2.92 0.49
CA SER A 75 -9.70 -1.53 0.11
C SER A 75 -8.48 -1.41 -0.80
N SER A 76 -8.53 -0.45 -1.70
CA SER A 76 -7.41 -0.03 -2.50
C SER A 76 -7.32 1.49 -2.56
N ASN A 77 -6.12 2.00 -2.82
CA ASN A 77 -5.86 3.43 -2.90
C ASN A 77 -5.17 3.72 -4.23
N ASN A 78 -5.82 4.55 -5.02
CA ASN A 78 -5.33 4.96 -6.31
C ASN A 78 -5.04 6.47 -6.27
N TYR A 79 -3.78 6.84 -6.08
CA TYR A 79 -3.36 8.22 -5.96
C TYR A 79 -2.51 8.66 -7.14
N SER A 80 -2.66 9.93 -7.52
CA SER A 80 -1.74 10.60 -8.44
C SER A 80 -0.30 10.59 -7.90
N LYS A 81 0.64 10.94 -8.75
CA LYS A 81 1.96 11.38 -8.31
C LYS A 81 1.82 12.62 -7.41
N THR A 82 2.82 12.88 -6.60
CA THR A 82 2.88 14.11 -5.79
C THR A 82 3.03 15.34 -6.66
N ALA A 83 2.73 16.51 -6.12
CA ALA A 83 2.95 17.76 -6.85
C ALA A 83 4.44 17.96 -7.16
N GLU A 84 5.36 17.55 -6.28
CA GLU A 84 6.80 17.61 -6.51
C GLU A 84 7.27 16.73 -7.68
N ASP A 85 6.66 15.55 -7.88
CA ASP A 85 6.97 14.68 -9.01
C ASP A 85 6.54 15.27 -10.37
N LEU A 86 5.60 16.21 -10.36
CA LEU A 86 4.98 16.80 -11.54
C LEU A 86 5.44 18.25 -11.80
N LEU A 87 5.87 18.96 -10.76
CA LEU A 87 6.28 20.35 -10.81
C LEU A 87 7.72 20.47 -10.31
N SER A 88 8.62 20.94 -11.16
CA SER A 88 10.00 21.25 -10.78
C SER A 88 10.26 22.75 -10.88
N LEU A 89 11.08 23.25 -9.97
CA LEU A 89 11.61 24.61 -10.06
C LEU A 89 12.92 24.53 -10.82
N SER A 90 13.00 25.22 -11.97
CA SER A 90 14.23 25.27 -12.77
C SER A 90 15.30 26.10 -12.07
N ASN A 91 16.56 25.82 -12.37
CA ASN A 91 17.67 26.68 -11.98
C ASN A 91 17.50 28.06 -12.63
N GLN A 92 17.79 29.10 -11.85
CA GLN A 92 17.73 30.49 -12.31
C GLN A 92 19.14 31.03 -12.45
N ASN A 93 19.38 31.85 -13.48
CA ASN A 93 20.64 32.52 -13.70
C ASN A 93 20.41 33.96 -14.18
N TYR A 94 21.02 34.91 -13.49
CA TYR A 94 20.86 36.34 -13.74
C TYR A 94 22.21 37.00 -13.79
N ASP A 95 22.51 37.71 -14.89
CA ASP A 95 23.76 38.46 -15.09
C ASP A 95 23.48 39.94 -15.09
N PHE A 96 24.14 40.68 -14.18
CA PHE A 96 23.98 42.11 -14.03
C PHE A 96 25.32 42.82 -14.13
N PRO A 97 25.61 43.54 -15.23
CA PRO A 97 26.66 44.52 -15.27
C PRO A 97 26.19 45.82 -14.58
N PHE A 98 27.03 46.40 -13.76
CA PHE A 98 26.74 47.68 -13.15
C PHE A 98 27.98 48.51 -12.96
N ASN A 99 27.80 49.85 -12.81
CA ASN A 99 28.86 50.80 -12.65
C ASN A 99 28.50 51.76 -11.53
N LEU A 100 29.52 52.38 -10.93
CA LEU A 100 29.32 53.56 -10.13
C LEU A 100 28.78 54.70 -11.02
N SER A 101 28.04 55.63 -10.46
CA SER A 101 27.62 56.83 -11.17
C SER A 101 28.83 57.62 -11.68
N SER A 102 28.65 58.31 -12.81
CA SER A 102 29.71 59.13 -13.38
C SER A 102 30.21 60.20 -12.38
N SER A 103 29.31 60.73 -11.53
CA SER A 103 29.65 61.66 -10.47
C SER A 103 30.60 61.03 -9.44
N ASN A 104 30.28 59.81 -8.95
CA ASN A 104 31.12 59.10 -7.98
C ASN A 104 32.46 58.70 -8.59
N THR A 105 32.47 58.22 -9.84
CA THR A 105 33.67 57.82 -10.56
C THR A 105 34.60 59.03 -10.77
N ASN A 106 34.07 60.16 -11.23
CA ASN A 106 34.85 61.39 -11.42
C ASN A 106 35.35 61.98 -10.10
N SER A 107 34.52 62.03 -9.06
CA SER A 107 34.88 62.47 -7.73
C SER A 107 36.02 61.65 -7.13
N PHE A 108 35.92 60.29 -7.30
CA PHE A 108 37.00 59.40 -6.84
C PHE A 108 38.29 59.65 -7.63
N ASN A 109 38.20 59.75 -8.96
CA ASN A 109 39.38 59.92 -9.81
C ASN A 109 40.07 61.27 -9.62
N SER A 110 39.35 62.34 -9.30
CA SER A 110 39.91 63.64 -9.00
C SER A 110 40.52 63.75 -7.59
N ASN A 111 40.09 62.91 -6.63
CA ASN A 111 40.66 62.92 -5.27
C ASN A 111 41.64 61.74 -5.12
N THR A 112 42.94 62.05 -5.16
CA THR A 112 44.03 61.08 -5.12
C THR A 112 44.48 60.68 -3.71
N ALA A 113 43.84 61.22 -2.66
CA ALA A 113 44.22 60.94 -1.27
C ALA A 113 43.92 59.48 -0.92
N ASN A 114 44.91 58.80 -0.33
CA ASN A 114 44.71 57.40 0.17
C ASN A 114 43.65 57.39 1.27
N GLY A 115 42.76 56.39 1.29
CA GLY A 115 41.62 56.33 2.16
C GLY A 115 40.35 57.03 1.65
N THR A 116 40.39 57.65 0.44
CA THR A 116 39.21 58.22 -0.21
C THR A 116 38.17 57.07 -0.44
N THR A 117 36.92 57.35 -0.07
CA THR A 117 35.81 56.40 -0.25
C THR A 117 34.72 57.00 -1.13
N VAL A 118 34.09 56.16 -1.94
CA VAL A 118 32.82 56.46 -2.62
C VAL A 118 31.82 55.32 -2.34
N ASN A 119 30.55 55.71 -2.20
CA ASN A 119 29.45 54.76 -1.97
C ASN A 119 28.43 54.89 -3.10
N GLU A 120 27.90 53.77 -3.55
CA GLU A 120 26.86 53.70 -4.56
C GLU A 120 25.82 52.67 -4.17
N ILE A 121 24.56 52.90 -4.51
CA ILE A 121 23.47 51.92 -4.33
C ILE A 121 22.90 51.63 -5.72
N VAL A 122 22.87 50.36 -6.06
CA VAL A 122 22.31 49.87 -7.32
C VAL A 122 21.25 48.82 -7.01
N SER A 123 20.11 48.92 -7.66
CA SER A 123 19.03 47.95 -7.54
C SER A 123 18.68 47.35 -8.89
N THR A 124 18.38 46.08 -8.91
CA THR A 124 17.92 45.37 -10.09
C THR A 124 16.76 44.40 -9.73
N GLN A 125 16.06 43.97 -10.75
CA GLN A 125 14.96 42.99 -10.62
C GLN A 125 15.36 41.69 -11.28
N CYS A 126 15.09 40.58 -10.60
CA CYS A 126 15.22 39.23 -11.10
C CYS A 126 13.83 38.66 -11.32
N THR A 127 13.49 38.30 -12.56
CA THR A 127 12.23 37.60 -12.84
C THR A 127 12.41 36.11 -12.62
N PHE A 128 11.57 35.51 -11.78
CA PHE A 128 11.60 34.09 -11.50
C PHE A 128 10.94 33.33 -12.66
N ASN A 129 11.73 32.65 -13.48
CA ASN A 129 11.24 31.90 -14.64
C ASN A 129 10.72 30.53 -14.19
N LEU A 130 9.44 30.30 -14.40
CA LEU A 130 8.81 29.00 -14.19
C LEU A 130 9.00 28.16 -15.46
N ASP A 131 9.61 26.99 -15.29
CA ASP A 131 9.68 26.00 -16.36
C ASP A 131 8.31 25.32 -16.44
N ASN A 132 7.42 25.86 -17.28
CA ASN A 132 6.05 25.43 -17.44
C ASN A 132 5.94 24.07 -18.14
N GLN A 133 6.50 23.01 -17.56
CA GLN A 133 6.28 21.66 -18.08
C GLN A 133 4.80 21.27 -18.09
N LEU A 134 3.95 21.97 -17.35
CA LEU A 134 2.53 21.65 -17.23
C LEU A 134 1.58 22.81 -17.56
N GLY A 135 2.07 24.02 -17.84
CA GLY A 135 1.20 25.18 -18.05
C GLY A 135 0.30 25.53 -16.84
N ALA A 136 0.59 24.92 -15.69
CA ALA A 136 -0.30 24.89 -14.53
C ALA A 136 -0.22 26.17 -13.68
N ILE A 137 0.93 26.82 -13.64
CA ILE A 137 1.14 28.01 -12.81
C ILE A 137 1.08 29.24 -13.70
N SER A 138 0.15 30.17 -13.44
CA SER A 138 0.05 31.44 -14.15
C SER A 138 0.86 32.53 -13.48
N ARG A 139 1.03 32.46 -12.15
CA ARG A 139 1.85 33.37 -11.34
C ARG A 139 2.24 32.71 -10.02
N LEU A 140 3.51 32.78 -9.67
CA LEU A 140 4.05 32.28 -8.42
C LEU A 140 4.35 33.46 -7.48
N ASP A 141 3.60 33.54 -6.37
CA ASP A 141 3.75 34.64 -5.41
C ASP A 141 4.73 34.28 -4.28
N THR A 142 4.67 33.06 -3.75
CA THR A 142 5.55 32.67 -2.64
C THR A 142 5.97 31.21 -2.78
N THR A 143 7.27 30.99 -2.57
CA THR A 143 7.89 29.66 -2.58
C THR A 143 8.55 29.41 -1.22
N TRP A 144 8.13 28.37 -0.53
CA TRP A 144 8.83 27.82 0.63
C TRP A 144 9.75 26.71 0.14
N LEU A 145 11.06 26.97 0.23
CA LEU A 145 12.08 26.05 -0.24
C LEU A 145 12.41 25.02 0.83
N LYS A 146 12.44 23.74 0.46
CA LYS A 146 12.94 22.68 1.32
C LYS A 146 14.42 22.40 1.07
N ALA A 147 14.89 22.64 -0.16
CA ALA A 147 16.28 22.55 -0.56
C ALA A 147 16.62 23.56 -1.66
N GLY A 148 17.90 23.80 -1.85
CA GLY A 148 18.45 24.66 -2.89
C GLY A 148 19.67 25.42 -2.41
N LYS A 149 20.26 26.16 -3.35
CA LYS A 149 21.41 27.03 -3.10
C LYS A 149 21.25 28.35 -3.85
N ILE A 150 21.70 29.44 -3.22
CA ILE A 150 22.01 30.68 -3.91
C ILE A 150 23.52 30.81 -3.99
N ARG A 151 24.04 31.07 -5.21
CA ARG A 151 25.42 31.44 -5.46
C ARG A 151 25.44 32.78 -6.16
N ILE A 152 26.29 33.71 -5.68
CA ILE A 152 26.49 35.00 -6.29
C ILE A 152 27.97 35.16 -6.56
N ASP A 153 28.33 35.24 -7.82
CA ASP A 153 29.68 35.49 -8.29
C ASP A 153 29.82 36.99 -8.63
N PHE A 154 30.89 37.60 -8.18
CA PHE A 154 31.24 38.98 -8.47
C PHE A 154 32.55 39.02 -9.26
N ASN A 155 32.57 39.82 -10.31
CA ASN A 155 33.76 40.17 -11.05
C ASN A 155 33.89 41.71 -11.05
N SER A 156 35.05 42.21 -10.71
CA SER A 156 35.33 43.66 -10.65
C SER A 156 36.59 43.97 -11.47
N GLN A 157 36.49 44.96 -12.34
CA GLN A 157 37.62 45.58 -13.03
C GLN A 157 38.13 46.82 -12.24
N VAL A 158 37.55 47.14 -11.11
CA VAL A 158 37.96 48.26 -10.26
C VAL A 158 39.29 47.94 -9.57
N PRO A 159 40.36 48.72 -9.78
CA PRO A 159 41.69 48.44 -9.24
C PRO A 159 41.84 48.88 -7.78
N GLN A 160 40.75 48.86 -7.01
CA GLN A 160 40.66 49.37 -5.64
C GLN A 160 39.96 48.36 -4.75
N ASN A 161 40.21 48.42 -3.44
CA ASN A 161 39.44 47.59 -2.52
C ASN A 161 37.97 47.97 -2.57
N THR A 162 37.11 46.98 -2.71
CA THR A 162 35.67 47.19 -2.80
C THR A 162 34.94 46.28 -1.80
N VAL A 163 34.00 46.84 -1.06
CA VAL A 163 33.07 46.10 -0.23
C VAL A 163 31.69 46.18 -0.87
N ILE A 164 31.09 45.07 -1.14
CA ILE A 164 29.74 44.97 -1.71
C ILE A 164 28.84 44.30 -0.68
N THR A 165 27.83 45.02 -0.23
CA THR A 165 26.72 44.43 0.52
C THR A 165 25.60 44.10 -0.46
N VAL A 166 25.24 42.82 -0.59
CA VAL A 166 24.12 42.38 -1.41
C VAL A 166 22.95 42.04 -0.50
N SER A 167 21.76 42.52 -0.85
CA SER A 167 20.53 42.29 -0.11
C SER A 167 19.41 41.88 -1.06
N ILE A 168 18.70 40.82 -0.70
CA ILE A 168 17.48 40.37 -1.37
C ILE A 168 16.36 40.34 -0.32
N PRO A 169 15.63 41.47 -0.15
CA PRO A 169 14.67 41.62 0.94
C PRO A 169 13.55 40.61 0.96
N SER A 170 13.19 40.09 -0.20
CA SER A 170 12.12 39.08 -0.37
C SER A 170 12.59 37.63 -0.26
N LEU A 171 13.91 37.41 -0.12
CA LEU A 171 14.47 36.07 0.19
C LEU A 171 14.74 36.00 1.69
N ILE A 172 13.90 35.26 2.40
CA ILE A 172 13.97 35.13 3.86
C ILE A 172 14.69 33.83 4.21
N ILE A 173 15.81 33.92 4.92
CA ILE A 173 16.57 32.79 5.44
C ILE A 173 16.63 32.90 6.95
N ASN A 174 16.26 31.87 7.70
CA ASN A 174 16.19 31.86 9.16
C ASN A 174 15.40 33.05 9.74
N ASN A 175 14.28 33.40 9.13
CA ASN A 175 13.40 34.51 9.48
C ASN A 175 14.06 35.92 9.33
N GLN A 176 15.13 36.04 8.56
CA GLN A 176 15.78 37.31 8.26
C GLN A 176 15.90 37.48 6.75
N PRO A 177 15.73 38.71 6.23
CA PRO A 177 16.02 39.00 4.83
C PRO A 177 17.48 38.67 4.50
N PHE A 178 17.69 38.08 3.33
CA PHE A 178 19.05 37.76 2.87
C PHE A 178 19.88 39.03 2.73
N THR A 179 20.98 39.09 3.46
CA THR A 179 21.96 40.17 3.38
C THR A 179 23.33 39.62 3.66
N GLU A 180 24.26 39.84 2.72
CA GLU A 180 25.64 39.35 2.81
C GLU A 180 26.65 40.39 2.35
N ILE A 181 27.85 40.29 2.85
CA ILE A 181 28.95 41.19 2.53
C ILE A 181 30.04 40.42 1.81
N VAL A 182 30.49 40.95 0.67
CA VAL A 182 31.61 40.43 -0.11
C VAL A 182 32.70 41.48 -0.20
N VAL A 183 33.95 41.09 0.05
CA VAL A 183 35.12 41.96 -0.02
C VAL A 183 35.97 41.57 -1.23
N LEU A 184 36.18 42.49 -2.13
CA LEU A 184 37.05 42.39 -3.28
C LEU A 184 38.34 43.15 -2.99
N ASN A 185 39.39 42.43 -2.60
CA ASN A 185 40.70 43.01 -2.34
C ASN A 185 41.49 43.12 -3.64
N ASN A 186 41.80 44.34 -4.03
CA ASN A 186 42.59 44.62 -5.22
C ASN A 186 43.78 45.54 -4.89
N ASN A 187 44.95 45.15 -5.37
CA ASN A 187 46.22 45.88 -5.17
C ASN A 187 46.65 46.74 -6.37
N GLY A 188 45.72 47.11 -7.23
CA GLY A 188 45.95 47.97 -8.39
C GLY A 188 46.15 47.30 -9.72
N SER A 189 45.96 45.96 -9.80
CA SER A 189 46.19 45.24 -11.06
C SER A 189 45.06 44.25 -11.36
N GLY A 190 44.47 44.39 -12.55
CA GLY A 190 43.59 43.37 -13.17
C GLY A 190 42.22 43.18 -12.51
N ASN A 191 41.55 42.10 -12.92
CA ASN A 191 40.24 41.71 -12.45
C ASN A 191 40.32 41.03 -11.10
N THR A 192 39.35 41.28 -10.23
CA THR A 192 39.19 40.64 -8.94
C THR A 192 37.86 39.91 -8.92
N ASN A 193 37.87 38.64 -8.51
CA ASN A 193 36.69 37.82 -8.41
C ASN A 193 36.46 37.40 -6.96
N ALA A 194 35.22 37.35 -6.55
CA ALA A 194 34.78 36.74 -5.31
C ALA A 194 33.42 36.09 -5.50
N PHE A 195 33.07 35.19 -4.64
CA PHE A 195 31.74 34.60 -4.63
C PHE A 195 31.25 34.38 -3.22
N LEU A 196 29.96 34.27 -3.10
CA LEU A 196 29.30 33.76 -1.89
C LEU A 196 28.33 32.64 -2.27
N GLU A 197 28.14 31.70 -1.36
CA GLU A 197 27.20 30.61 -1.53
C GLU A 197 26.44 30.41 -0.20
N ARG A 198 25.12 30.19 -0.27
CA ARG A 198 24.28 29.90 0.89
C ARG A 198 23.26 28.83 0.52
N ASN A 199 23.00 27.94 1.47
CA ASN A 199 21.91 26.98 1.37
C ASN A 199 20.57 27.68 1.59
N LEU A 200 19.56 27.26 0.83
CA LEU A 200 18.20 27.79 0.88
C LEU A 200 17.23 26.86 1.63
N ASN A 201 17.74 25.95 2.45
CA ASN A 201 16.90 25.05 3.24
C ASN A 201 16.00 25.87 4.18
N ASN A 202 14.69 25.64 4.11
CA ASN A 202 13.66 26.38 4.84
C ASN A 202 13.61 27.89 4.52
N ALA A 203 14.18 28.32 3.40
CA ALA A 203 14.06 29.70 2.94
C ALA A 203 12.67 29.95 2.33
N VAL A 204 12.27 31.23 2.35
CA VAL A 204 11.03 31.67 1.70
C VAL A 204 11.41 32.75 0.67
N LEU A 205 11.05 32.54 -0.58
CA LEU A 205 11.15 33.52 -1.64
C LEU A 205 9.77 34.11 -1.93
N ILE A 206 9.65 35.42 -1.84
CA ILE A 206 8.41 36.16 -2.10
C ILE A 206 8.61 36.97 -3.37
N ASN A 207 7.83 36.66 -4.40
CA ASN A 207 7.83 37.43 -5.65
C ASN A 207 6.79 38.55 -5.59
N ASP A 208 7.01 39.61 -6.36
CA ASP A 208 6.01 40.64 -6.60
C ASP A 208 4.96 40.23 -7.62
N ALA A 209 4.04 41.11 -7.95
CA ALA A 209 3.00 40.86 -8.93
C ALA A 209 3.51 40.59 -10.36
N SER A 210 4.76 40.87 -10.64
CA SER A 210 5.46 40.63 -11.91
C SER A 210 6.35 39.39 -11.85
N GLU A 211 6.16 38.53 -10.84
CA GLU A 211 6.97 37.32 -10.58
C GLU A 211 8.46 37.64 -10.39
N SER A 212 8.75 38.82 -9.85
CA SER A 212 10.09 39.33 -9.72
C SER A 212 10.46 39.58 -8.26
N PHE A 213 11.74 39.58 -7.98
CA PHE A 213 12.30 39.99 -6.69
C PHE A 213 13.45 40.96 -6.87
N ALA A 214 13.55 41.94 -5.97
CA ALA A 214 14.57 42.96 -6.00
C ALA A 214 15.89 42.44 -5.43
N VAL A 215 17.00 42.82 -6.06
CA VAL A 215 18.36 42.64 -5.55
C VAL A 215 19.00 43.99 -5.43
N ASN A 216 19.46 44.33 -4.22
CA ASN A 216 20.07 45.60 -3.92
C ASN A 216 21.57 45.41 -3.63
N TYR A 217 22.39 46.22 -4.23
CA TYR A 217 23.84 46.29 -4.00
C TYR A 217 24.19 47.63 -3.38
N SER A 218 24.86 47.62 -2.21
CA SER A 218 25.52 48.78 -1.64
C SER A 218 27.02 48.57 -1.81
N ILE A 219 27.63 49.41 -2.61
CA ILE A 219 29.02 49.28 -3.05
C ILE A 219 29.82 50.41 -2.38
N GLN A 220 30.89 50.06 -1.70
CA GLN A 220 31.86 50.98 -1.14
C GLN A 220 33.23 50.72 -1.77
N VAL A 221 33.78 51.69 -2.47
CA VAL A 221 35.13 51.61 -3.01
C VAL A 221 36.06 52.45 -2.15
N LEU A 222 37.14 51.82 -1.69
CA LEU A 222 38.16 52.42 -0.85
C LEU A 222 39.48 52.52 -1.62
N ARG A 223 40.02 53.76 -1.76
CA ARG A 223 41.30 53.99 -2.38
C ARG A 223 42.44 53.42 -1.53
N ASN A 224 43.14 52.48 -2.10
CA ASN A 224 44.33 51.86 -1.49
C ASN A 224 45.58 51.91 -2.39
N ASN A 225 45.44 52.47 -3.61
CA ASN A 225 46.51 52.65 -4.58
C ASN A 225 46.20 53.82 -5.52
N PRO A 226 47.16 54.34 -6.34
CA PRO A 226 46.97 55.50 -7.19
C PRO A 226 46.14 55.27 -8.47
N ALA A 227 45.78 54.01 -8.81
CA ALA A 227 45.09 53.71 -10.05
C ALA A 227 43.67 54.34 -10.07
N PRO A 228 43.26 54.95 -11.22
CA PRO A 228 41.92 55.52 -11.35
C PRO A 228 40.88 54.39 -11.53
N LEU A 229 39.62 54.71 -11.27
CA LEU A 229 38.49 53.85 -11.62
C LEU A 229 38.24 53.91 -13.13
N PRO A 230 37.92 52.74 -13.78
CA PRO A 230 37.47 52.75 -15.16
C PRO A 230 36.10 53.45 -15.28
N LEU A 231 35.82 54.05 -16.44
CA LEU A 231 34.58 54.82 -16.67
C LEU A 231 33.38 53.90 -16.99
N SER A 232 33.63 52.64 -17.33
CA SER A 232 32.61 51.65 -17.66
C SER A 232 33.14 50.24 -17.40
N GLY A 233 32.26 49.24 -17.37
CA GLY A 233 32.61 47.83 -17.18
C GLY A 233 33.16 47.52 -15.80
N GLN A 234 32.75 48.29 -14.75
CA GLN A 234 33.36 48.21 -13.44
C GLN A 234 33.07 46.95 -12.67
N PHE A 235 31.80 46.46 -12.74
CA PHE A 235 31.35 45.28 -11.99
C PHE A 235 30.41 44.43 -12.81
N THR A 236 30.46 43.12 -12.57
CA THR A 236 29.45 42.17 -13.00
C THR A 236 29.08 41.29 -11.81
N SER A 237 27.77 41.04 -11.62
CA SER A 237 27.26 40.07 -10.65
C SER A 237 26.48 39.03 -11.39
N THR A 238 26.75 37.74 -11.13
CA THR A 238 25.97 36.61 -11.60
C THR A 238 25.32 35.93 -10.42
N ILE A 239 23.98 35.93 -10.39
CA ILE A 239 23.19 35.28 -9.35
C ILE A 239 22.66 33.98 -9.91
N GLN A 240 22.88 32.88 -9.19
CA GLN A 240 22.40 31.53 -9.53
C GLN A 240 21.58 30.97 -8.38
N LEU A 241 20.33 30.58 -8.69
CA LEU A 241 19.53 29.76 -7.79
C LEU A 241 19.55 28.34 -8.37
N GLN A 242 20.04 27.37 -7.60
CA GLN A 242 20.35 26.04 -8.07
C GLN A 242 19.69 24.97 -7.23
N ASN A 243 19.26 23.86 -7.88
CA ASN A 243 18.71 22.68 -7.23
C ASN A 243 17.55 23.03 -6.28
N LEU A 244 16.63 23.87 -6.77
CA LEU A 244 15.50 24.32 -5.98
C LEU A 244 14.47 23.21 -5.82
N GLU A 245 14.13 22.91 -4.57
CA GLU A 245 13.01 22.02 -4.21
C GLU A 245 12.08 22.80 -3.28
N PHE A 246 10.77 22.72 -3.52
CA PHE A 246 9.79 23.39 -2.67
C PHE A 246 9.15 22.42 -1.67
N SER A 247 8.79 22.92 -0.51
CA SER A 247 7.86 22.26 0.40
C SER A 247 6.42 22.75 0.18
N ARG A 248 6.29 24.02 -0.23
CA ARG A 248 5.02 24.65 -0.56
C ARG A 248 5.25 25.75 -1.59
N ILE A 249 4.32 25.87 -2.51
CA ILE A 249 4.21 27.02 -3.41
C ILE A 249 2.80 27.60 -3.31
N SER A 250 2.67 28.89 -3.49
CA SER A 250 1.38 29.58 -3.57
C SER A 250 1.39 30.69 -4.62
N GLY A 251 0.24 30.89 -5.21
CA GLY A 251 0.07 31.85 -6.31
C GLY A 251 -1.24 31.62 -7.06
N TYR A 252 -1.20 31.82 -8.35
CA TYR A 252 -2.35 31.66 -9.24
C TYR A 252 -2.06 30.52 -10.21
N PHE A 253 -2.94 29.52 -10.18
CA PHE A 253 -2.80 28.31 -10.97
C PHE A 253 -3.84 28.27 -12.08
N ASN A 254 -3.46 27.81 -13.26
CA ASN A 254 -4.36 27.49 -14.33
C ASN A 254 -5.02 26.10 -14.13
N ASN A 255 -5.83 25.69 -15.07
CA ASN A 255 -6.31 24.31 -15.13
C ASN A 255 -5.12 23.34 -15.17
N PHE A 256 -5.16 22.35 -14.30
CA PHE A 256 -4.08 21.44 -14.09
C PHE A 256 -4.59 20.01 -13.99
N PHE A 257 -3.97 19.09 -14.70
CA PHE A 257 -4.32 17.68 -14.68
C PHE A 257 -3.32 16.89 -13.85
N MET A 258 -3.80 16.24 -12.80
CA MET A 258 -3.01 15.26 -12.05
C MET A 258 -3.44 13.84 -12.45
N PRO A 259 -2.59 13.08 -13.15
CA PRO A 259 -2.95 11.75 -13.57
C PRO A 259 -3.15 10.84 -12.36
N VAL A 260 -4.30 10.19 -12.29
CA VAL A 260 -4.57 9.12 -11.33
C VAL A 260 -4.36 7.81 -12.08
N PRO A 261 -3.49 6.90 -11.62
CA PRO A 261 -3.27 5.63 -12.29
C PRO A 261 -4.58 4.84 -12.41
N ASN A 262 -4.84 4.26 -13.58
CA ASN A 262 -6.07 3.51 -13.85
C ASN A 262 -5.94 2.02 -13.51
N ASP A 263 -4.77 1.55 -13.04
CA ASP A 263 -4.43 0.13 -12.97
C ASP A 263 -4.54 -0.45 -11.56
N ASP A 264 -5.12 0.29 -10.61
CA ASP A 264 -5.25 -0.25 -9.26
C ASP A 264 -6.38 -1.26 -9.18
N THR A 265 -5.96 -2.48 -8.90
CA THR A 265 -6.82 -3.65 -8.83
C THR A 265 -7.18 -3.95 -7.38
N LEU A 266 -8.46 -3.79 -7.04
CA LEU A 266 -9.01 -4.23 -5.77
C LEU A 266 -9.32 -5.73 -5.82
N PHE A 267 -8.49 -6.57 -5.22
CA PHE A 267 -8.71 -8.02 -5.18
C PHE A 267 -9.76 -8.41 -4.15
N VAL A 268 -10.82 -9.10 -4.59
CA VAL A 268 -11.87 -9.66 -3.71
C VAL A 268 -11.51 -11.12 -3.40
N ARG A 269 -10.62 -11.32 -2.45
CA ARG A 269 -9.92 -12.59 -2.24
C ARG A 269 -10.78 -13.74 -1.75
N ILE A 270 -11.88 -13.45 -1.06
CA ILE A 270 -12.83 -14.50 -0.63
C ILE A 270 -13.34 -15.33 -1.83
N PHE A 271 -13.36 -14.74 -3.02
CA PHE A 271 -13.79 -15.44 -4.23
C PHE A 271 -12.66 -16.16 -4.98
N LYS A 272 -11.42 -16.15 -4.47
CA LYS A 272 -10.26 -16.77 -5.13
C LYS A 272 -10.47 -18.26 -5.36
N ASN A 273 -10.91 -18.97 -4.32
CA ASN A 273 -11.08 -20.44 -4.33
C ASN A 273 -12.50 -20.90 -4.63
N VAL A 274 -13.42 -19.96 -4.88
CA VAL A 274 -14.80 -20.29 -5.28
C VAL A 274 -14.81 -20.71 -6.75
N ILE A 275 -15.17 -21.97 -7.01
CA ILE A 275 -15.22 -22.52 -8.37
C ILE A 275 -16.63 -22.45 -8.92
N ASN A 276 -17.62 -22.86 -8.13
CA ASN A 276 -19.03 -22.86 -8.51
C ASN A 276 -19.89 -22.71 -7.25
N ALA A 277 -21.01 -22.02 -7.38
CA ALA A 277 -22.09 -22.01 -6.41
C ALA A 277 -23.41 -22.01 -7.16
N THR A 278 -24.34 -22.84 -6.75
CA THR A 278 -25.69 -22.89 -7.35
C THR A 278 -26.45 -21.62 -7.01
N ALA A 279 -26.27 -21.11 -5.80
CA ALA A 279 -26.73 -19.81 -5.36
C ALA A 279 -25.75 -19.24 -4.35
N LEU A 280 -25.39 -18.00 -4.52
CA LEU A 280 -24.78 -17.17 -3.51
C LEU A 280 -25.43 -15.79 -3.60
N ASN A 281 -25.93 -15.32 -2.49
CA ASN A 281 -26.63 -14.05 -2.43
C ASN A 281 -26.29 -13.35 -1.12
N PHE A 282 -25.34 -12.43 -1.15
CA PHE A 282 -25.13 -11.45 -0.09
C PHE A 282 -26.27 -10.44 -0.15
N GLN A 283 -26.87 -10.14 0.98
CA GLN A 283 -28.03 -9.24 1.02
C GLN A 283 -27.62 -7.77 0.88
N ASN A 284 -26.57 -7.35 1.59
CA ASN A 284 -26.19 -5.95 1.72
C ASN A 284 -24.74 -5.64 1.33
N PRO A 285 -24.18 -6.27 0.28
CA PRO A 285 -22.83 -5.91 -0.16
C PRO A 285 -22.85 -4.50 -0.75
N ARG A 286 -21.76 -3.75 -0.52
CA ARG A 286 -21.65 -2.37 -0.95
C ARG A 286 -20.27 -2.01 -1.44
N GLY A 287 -20.21 -1.04 -2.34
CA GLY A 287 -19.00 -0.40 -2.80
C GLY A 287 -18.93 1.02 -2.27
N ILE A 288 -17.79 1.48 -1.79
CA ILE A 288 -17.57 2.86 -1.35
C ILE A 288 -16.42 3.43 -2.16
N LEU A 289 -16.68 4.56 -2.82
CA LEU A 289 -15.68 5.31 -3.58
C LEU A 289 -15.46 6.65 -2.89
N THR A 290 -14.24 6.88 -2.40
CA THR A 290 -13.86 8.12 -1.72
C THR A 290 -12.82 8.85 -2.54
N PHE A 291 -13.19 9.99 -3.09
CA PHE A 291 -12.31 10.89 -3.81
C PHE A 291 -11.66 11.84 -2.80
N LYS A 292 -10.33 11.95 -2.87
CA LYS A 292 -9.53 12.74 -1.93
C LYS A 292 -8.72 13.80 -2.66
N ASN A 293 -8.65 14.99 -2.07
CA ASN A 293 -7.89 16.13 -2.58
C ASN A 293 -7.05 16.74 -1.44
N SER A 294 -5.73 16.57 -1.50
CA SER A 294 -4.79 17.19 -0.56
C SER A 294 -4.11 18.43 -1.15
N THR A 295 -4.68 19.03 -2.20
CA THR A 295 -4.21 20.28 -2.77
C THR A 295 -5.02 21.47 -2.24
N GLY A 296 -4.44 22.67 -2.26
CA GLY A 296 -5.18 23.92 -2.04
C GLY A 296 -5.95 24.40 -3.27
N LEU A 297 -6.22 23.51 -4.24
CA LEU A 297 -6.96 23.76 -5.47
C LEU A 297 -8.26 22.97 -5.46
N PRO A 298 -9.39 23.52 -5.94
CA PRO A 298 -10.59 22.73 -6.15
C PRO A 298 -10.33 21.65 -7.20
N ALA A 299 -10.88 20.46 -6.98
CA ALA A 299 -10.72 19.33 -7.89
C ALA A 299 -12.07 18.91 -8.48
N GLN A 300 -12.04 18.44 -9.73
CA GLN A 300 -13.15 17.76 -10.37
C GLN A 300 -12.69 16.37 -10.80
N ALA A 301 -13.36 15.34 -10.27
CA ALA A 301 -13.14 13.97 -10.69
C ALA A 301 -14.27 13.52 -11.63
N SER A 302 -13.90 12.72 -12.64
CA SER A 302 -14.84 11.99 -13.46
C SER A 302 -14.62 10.51 -13.28
N LEU A 303 -15.67 9.78 -12.89
CA LEU A 303 -15.66 8.33 -12.77
C LEU A 303 -16.21 7.73 -14.06
N SER A 304 -15.37 6.97 -14.78
CA SER A 304 -15.77 6.29 -16.01
C SER A 304 -16.33 4.91 -15.76
N SER A 305 -15.79 4.16 -14.79
CA SER A 305 -16.26 2.84 -14.43
C SER A 305 -15.76 2.38 -13.05
N PHE A 306 -16.54 1.47 -12.47
CA PHE A 306 -16.17 0.67 -11.31
C PHE A 306 -16.70 -0.74 -11.55
N ASN A 307 -15.90 -1.62 -12.15
CA ASN A 307 -16.36 -2.90 -12.67
C ASN A 307 -15.61 -4.09 -12.06
N GLY A 308 -16.37 -5.18 -11.88
CA GLY A 308 -15.82 -6.46 -11.45
C GLY A 308 -15.36 -7.32 -12.64
N PHE A 309 -14.34 -8.14 -12.41
CA PHE A 309 -13.77 -9.03 -13.42
C PHE A 309 -13.48 -10.42 -12.87
N ARG A 310 -13.76 -11.43 -13.72
CA ARG A 310 -13.42 -12.83 -13.52
C ARG A 310 -13.24 -13.50 -14.88
N THR A 311 -12.13 -14.17 -15.09
CA THR A 311 -11.86 -14.91 -16.33
C THR A 311 -12.92 -15.99 -16.56
N GLY A 312 -13.50 -16.02 -17.75
CA GLY A 312 -14.50 -17.02 -18.13
C GLY A 312 -15.91 -16.83 -17.55
N ALA A 313 -16.17 -15.69 -16.88
CA ALA A 313 -17.49 -15.34 -16.39
C ALA A 313 -17.95 -13.97 -16.91
N ASN A 314 -19.24 -13.83 -17.13
CA ASN A 314 -19.86 -12.55 -17.46
C ASN A 314 -20.28 -11.86 -16.15
N ILE A 315 -19.49 -10.88 -15.71
CA ILE A 315 -19.79 -10.08 -14.52
C ILE A 315 -20.61 -8.86 -14.95
N PRO A 316 -21.78 -8.58 -14.36
CA PRO A 316 -22.57 -7.39 -14.66
C PRO A 316 -21.74 -6.11 -14.41
N GLN A 317 -21.82 -5.16 -15.35
CA GLN A 317 -21.19 -3.85 -15.14
C GLN A 317 -21.92 -3.10 -14.03
N VAL A 318 -21.16 -2.39 -13.19
CA VAL A 318 -21.74 -1.63 -12.09
C VAL A 318 -22.42 -0.36 -12.63
N ASN A 319 -23.67 -0.17 -12.26
CA ASN A 319 -24.36 1.09 -12.51
C ASN A 319 -23.88 2.14 -11.49
N ILE A 320 -23.23 3.17 -12.02
CA ILE A 320 -22.66 4.31 -11.25
C ILE A 320 -23.48 5.60 -11.42
N SER A 321 -24.69 5.54 -11.99
CA SER A 321 -25.49 6.73 -12.31
C SER A 321 -25.92 7.54 -11.08
N SER A 322 -25.87 6.96 -9.88
CA SER A 322 -26.11 7.66 -8.61
C SER A 322 -24.95 8.56 -8.17
N ILE A 323 -23.79 8.41 -8.80
CA ILE A 323 -22.60 9.24 -8.53
C ILE A 323 -22.62 10.44 -9.48
N PRO A 324 -22.54 11.69 -8.98
CA PRO A 324 -22.41 12.86 -9.85
C PRO A 324 -21.21 12.75 -10.79
N ASN A 325 -21.36 13.21 -12.02
CA ASN A 325 -20.25 13.26 -12.96
C ASN A 325 -20.31 14.59 -13.75
N PRO A 326 -19.40 15.56 -13.50
CA PRO A 326 -18.23 15.47 -12.64
C PRO A 326 -18.53 15.53 -11.13
N ILE A 327 -17.62 14.96 -10.34
CA ILE A 327 -17.60 15.03 -8.88
C ILE A 327 -16.78 16.25 -8.47
N ASN A 328 -17.38 17.21 -7.77
CA ASN A 328 -16.68 18.38 -7.25
C ASN A 328 -16.10 18.06 -5.87
N ILE A 329 -14.80 18.29 -5.70
CA ILE A 329 -14.07 18.09 -4.45
C ILE A 329 -13.46 19.42 -4.04
N LEU A 330 -13.79 19.87 -2.84
CA LEU A 330 -13.27 21.12 -2.30
C LEU A 330 -11.74 21.11 -2.20
N PRO A 331 -11.07 22.28 -2.21
CA PRO A 331 -9.67 22.37 -1.86
C PRO A 331 -9.45 21.98 -0.39
N MET A 332 -8.25 21.52 -0.06
CA MET A 332 -7.86 21.35 1.34
C MET A 332 -7.90 22.72 2.05
N GLY A 333 -8.64 22.81 3.15
CA GLY A 333 -8.95 24.08 3.79
C GLY A 333 -7.72 24.79 4.40
N ASN A 334 -6.72 24.04 4.82
CA ASN A 334 -5.42 24.57 5.26
C ASN A 334 -4.33 23.53 5.05
N PHE A 335 -3.07 23.97 4.93
CA PHE A 335 -1.93 23.11 4.58
C PHE A 335 -1.50 22.10 5.66
N ASN A 336 -2.06 22.18 6.88
CA ASN A 336 -1.85 21.21 7.97
C ASN A 336 -3.11 20.38 8.26
N GLY A 337 -4.18 20.55 7.47
CA GLY A 337 -5.44 19.85 7.65
C GLY A 337 -5.50 18.49 6.99
N PRO A 338 -6.58 17.74 7.23
CA PRO A 338 -6.85 16.52 6.48
C PRO A 338 -7.21 16.86 5.02
N PRO A 339 -6.97 15.94 4.08
CA PRO A 339 -7.44 16.08 2.71
C PRO A 339 -8.96 16.29 2.66
N ALA A 340 -9.41 17.17 1.77
CA ALA A 340 -10.83 17.26 1.44
C ALA A 340 -11.27 15.98 0.72
N GLN A 341 -12.50 15.55 0.96
CA GLN A 341 -13.02 14.31 0.40
C GLN A 341 -14.49 14.39 0.01
N ALA A 342 -14.85 13.58 -0.99
CA ALA A 342 -16.21 13.29 -1.39
C ALA A 342 -16.38 11.78 -1.45
N ALA A 343 -17.31 11.22 -0.67
CA ALA A 343 -17.53 9.78 -0.58
C ALA A 343 -18.92 9.43 -1.15
N PHE A 344 -18.97 8.34 -1.90
CA PHE A 344 -20.19 7.82 -2.50
C PHE A 344 -20.29 6.34 -2.20
N GLU A 345 -21.45 5.92 -1.71
CA GLU A 345 -21.77 4.53 -1.51
C GLU A 345 -22.60 4.00 -2.68
N LEU A 346 -22.26 2.83 -3.16
CA LEU A 346 -23.01 2.05 -4.13
C LEU A 346 -23.61 0.85 -3.39
N ASN A 347 -24.92 0.77 -3.33
CA ASN A 347 -25.68 -0.30 -2.67
C ASN A 347 -26.99 -0.59 -3.42
N GLY A 348 -27.75 -1.58 -2.97
CA GLY A 348 -29.01 -1.96 -3.60
C GLY A 348 -30.11 -0.89 -3.50
N SER A 349 -30.05 0.02 -2.52
CA SER A 349 -31.11 1.01 -2.27
C SER A 349 -30.93 2.30 -3.08
N ASN A 350 -29.75 2.59 -3.62
CA ASN A 350 -29.50 3.82 -4.40
C ASN A 350 -29.48 3.60 -5.92
N GLY A 351 -30.09 2.49 -6.40
CA GLY A 351 -30.21 2.17 -7.81
C GLY A 351 -28.94 1.57 -8.45
N SER A 352 -27.91 1.30 -7.67
CA SER A 352 -26.75 0.56 -8.13
C SER A 352 -27.04 -0.95 -8.19
N ASN A 353 -26.50 -1.63 -9.18
CA ASN A 353 -26.53 -3.09 -9.29
C ASN A 353 -25.29 -3.75 -8.68
N ILE A 354 -24.57 -3.08 -7.80
CA ILE A 354 -23.34 -3.60 -7.15
C ILE A 354 -23.58 -4.94 -6.46
N VAL A 355 -24.77 -5.14 -5.89
CA VAL A 355 -25.18 -6.41 -5.28
C VAL A 355 -25.08 -7.56 -6.30
N ASN A 356 -25.63 -7.36 -7.50
CA ASN A 356 -25.59 -8.37 -8.56
C ASN A 356 -24.17 -8.62 -9.06
N THR A 357 -23.38 -7.55 -9.16
CA THR A 357 -21.96 -7.63 -9.56
C THR A 357 -21.16 -8.46 -8.56
N LEU A 358 -21.30 -8.19 -7.25
CA LEU A 358 -20.58 -8.90 -6.21
C LEU A 358 -21.07 -10.36 -6.04
N ASN A 359 -22.36 -10.60 -6.23
CA ASN A 359 -22.93 -11.95 -6.22
C ASN A 359 -22.58 -12.78 -7.49
N ALA A 360 -21.93 -12.17 -8.49
CA ALA A 360 -21.33 -12.88 -9.62
C ALA A 360 -19.86 -13.27 -9.40
N PHE A 361 -19.33 -13.13 -8.18
CA PHE A 361 -17.99 -13.50 -7.72
C PHE A 361 -16.83 -12.86 -8.49
N PRO A 362 -16.74 -11.54 -8.64
CA PRO A 362 -15.59 -10.93 -9.26
C PRO A 362 -14.33 -11.24 -8.45
N LYS A 363 -13.25 -11.64 -9.11
CA LYS A 363 -11.96 -11.84 -8.45
C LYS A 363 -11.26 -10.51 -8.13
N TYR A 364 -11.57 -9.49 -8.90
CA TYR A 364 -11.07 -8.14 -8.69
C TYR A 364 -12.05 -7.10 -9.25
N MET A 365 -11.95 -5.88 -8.69
CA MET A 365 -12.65 -4.69 -9.16
C MET A 365 -11.63 -3.70 -9.70
N LEU A 366 -11.98 -3.01 -10.78
CA LEU A 366 -11.18 -1.93 -11.36
C LEU A 366 -11.95 -0.62 -11.27
N THR A 367 -11.26 0.42 -10.80
CA THR A 367 -11.75 1.79 -10.77
C THR A 367 -11.08 2.58 -11.89
N ASN A 368 -11.85 3.21 -12.77
CA ASN A 368 -11.33 4.08 -13.80
C ASN A 368 -11.85 5.50 -13.56
N ALA A 369 -10.95 6.38 -13.15
CA ALA A 369 -11.25 7.77 -12.82
C ALA A 369 -10.16 8.71 -13.33
N ALA A 370 -10.56 9.96 -13.62
CA ALA A 370 -9.65 11.04 -13.98
C ALA A 370 -9.93 12.24 -13.09
N VAL A 371 -8.90 13.04 -12.78
CA VAL A 371 -9.05 14.21 -11.93
C VAL A 371 -8.38 15.42 -12.59
N SER A 372 -9.11 16.52 -12.63
CA SER A 372 -8.64 17.83 -13.06
C SER A 372 -8.69 18.80 -11.87
N LEU A 373 -7.66 19.62 -11.72
CA LEU A 373 -7.60 20.65 -10.70
C LEU A 373 -7.90 22.01 -11.29
N ASN A 374 -8.51 22.86 -10.47
CA ASN A 374 -8.77 24.26 -10.75
C ASN A 374 -9.63 24.53 -12.00
N GLN A 375 -10.46 23.56 -12.39
CA GLN A 375 -11.36 23.68 -13.54
C GLN A 375 -12.35 24.84 -13.35
N GLY A 376 -12.43 25.73 -14.35
CA GLY A 376 -13.30 26.88 -14.32
C GLY A 376 -12.87 28.01 -13.37
N SER A 377 -11.72 27.89 -12.68
CA SER A 377 -11.16 28.98 -11.89
C SER A 377 -10.57 30.06 -12.79
N THR A 378 -10.73 31.31 -12.37
CA THR A 378 -10.05 32.43 -12.98
C THR A 378 -8.63 32.54 -12.44
N THR A 379 -7.71 33.16 -13.18
CA THR A 379 -6.34 33.48 -12.74
C THR A 379 -6.28 34.40 -11.52
N SER A 380 -7.43 34.86 -11.02
CA SER A 380 -7.55 35.71 -9.82
C SER A 380 -7.67 34.92 -8.50
N THR A 381 -7.84 33.61 -8.54
CA THR A 381 -7.98 32.79 -7.34
C THR A 381 -6.61 32.40 -6.79
N TYR A 382 -6.27 32.87 -5.59
CA TYR A 382 -5.04 32.50 -4.90
C TYR A 382 -5.15 31.10 -4.31
N ASN A 383 -4.21 30.25 -4.64
CA ASN A 383 -4.19 28.84 -4.27
C ASN A 383 -2.79 28.41 -3.79
N TYR A 384 -2.68 27.16 -3.32
CA TYR A 384 -1.40 26.60 -2.92
C TYR A 384 -1.27 25.12 -3.27
N LEU A 385 -0.02 24.66 -3.39
CA LEU A 385 0.36 23.26 -3.49
C LEU A 385 1.48 22.95 -2.49
N LEU A 386 1.41 21.80 -1.86
CA LEU A 386 2.52 21.21 -1.12
C LEU A 386 3.29 20.26 -2.04
N ASP A 387 4.56 20.01 -1.75
CA ASP A 387 5.34 18.95 -2.43
C ASP A 387 4.63 17.60 -2.40
N THR A 388 4.00 17.27 -1.26
CA THR A 388 3.24 16.04 -1.01
C THR A 388 1.80 16.08 -1.51
N SER A 389 1.33 17.22 -2.07
CA SER A 389 -0.05 17.35 -2.58
C SER A 389 -0.34 16.32 -3.66
N LYS A 390 -1.47 15.63 -3.52
CA LYS A 390 -1.96 14.61 -4.47
C LYS A 390 -3.47 14.53 -4.46
N VAL A 391 -4.00 13.98 -5.53
CA VAL A 391 -5.43 13.63 -5.65
C VAL A 391 -5.57 12.14 -5.89
N GLY A 392 -6.71 11.58 -5.55
CA GLY A 392 -6.90 10.15 -5.76
C GLY A 392 -8.29 9.66 -5.39
N VAL A 393 -8.49 8.37 -5.64
CA VAL A 393 -9.70 7.64 -5.25
C VAL A 393 -9.30 6.45 -4.38
N THR A 394 -10.03 6.25 -3.29
CA THR A 394 -10.00 5.02 -2.50
C THR A 394 -11.25 4.24 -2.85
N SER A 395 -11.06 3.00 -3.28
CA SER A 395 -12.15 2.05 -3.56
C SER A 395 -12.23 1.06 -2.41
N GLU A 396 -13.43 0.82 -1.91
CA GLU A 396 -13.67 -0.12 -0.82
C GLU A 396 -14.87 -1.00 -1.18
N ILE A 397 -14.73 -2.30 -0.97
CA ILE A 397 -15.83 -3.27 -1.02
C ILE A 397 -16.06 -3.77 0.39
N ARG A 398 -17.29 -3.70 0.84
CA ARG A 398 -17.77 -4.27 2.10
C ARG A 398 -18.72 -5.40 1.82
N LEU A 399 -18.40 -6.56 2.34
CA LEU A 399 -19.20 -7.77 2.26
C LEU A 399 -19.69 -8.15 3.65
N PRO A 400 -20.83 -7.67 4.10
CA PRO A 400 -21.46 -8.21 5.30
C PRO A 400 -21.74 -9.69 5.09
N LEU A 401 -21.43 -10.50 6.10
CA LEU A 401 -21.68 -11.94 6.06
C LEU A 401 -23.13 -12.23 6.44
N ASP A 402 -24.05 -11.64 5.70
CA ASP A 402 -25.48 -11.87 5.71
C ASP A 402 -25.94 -12.35 4.33
N GLY A 403 -26.66 -13.44 4.27
CA GLY A 403 -27.10 -13.95 2.99
C GLY A 403 -27.42 -15.45 2.97
N ILE A 404 -27.46 -15.99 1.77
CA ILE A 404 -27.63 -17.42 1.53
C ILE A 404 -26.55 -17.94 0.61
N THR A 405 -26.19 -19.21 0.79
CA THR A 405 -25.42 -19.97 -0.21
C THR A 405 -25.92 -21.40 -0.32
N VAL A 406 -25.90 -21.93 -1.54
CA VAL A 406 -26.29 -23.30 -1.83
C VAL A 406 -25.21 -23.95 -2.69
N ASN A 407 -24.64 -25.07 -2.22
CA ASN A 407 -23.60 -25.81 -2.94
C ASN A 407 -22.37 -24.96 -3.33
N LEU A 408 -21.98 -24.02 -2.48
CA LEU A 408 -20.74 -23.25 -2.68
C LEU A 408 -19.55 -24.19 -2.66
N LEU A 409 -18.90 -24.38 -3.79
CA LEU A 409 -17.76 -25.26 -3.92
C LEU A 409 -16.46 -24.51 -3.63
N VAL A 410 -15.77 -24.96 -2.58
CA VAL A 410 -14.44 -24.48 -2.20
C VAL A 410 -13.44 -25.61 -2.34
N ILE A 411 -12.31 -25.37 -2.97
CA ILE A 411 -11.22 -26.34 -3.10
C ILE A 411 -9.94 -25.69 -2.57
N ASP A 412 -9.25 -26.44 -1.71
CA ASP A 412 -7.93 -26.06 -1.22
C ASP A 412 -6.97 -27.25 -1.31
N THR A 413 -5.65 -26.99 -1.31
CA THR A 413 -4.63 -28.04 -1.43
C THR A 413 -3.56 -27.80 -0.38
N VAL A 414 -3.34 -28.83 0.44
CA VAL A 414 -2.34 -28.80 1.51
C VAL A 414 -1.23 -29.82 1.29
N PRO A 415 0.01 -29.57 1.72
CA PRO A 415 1.10 -30.54 1.66
C PRO A 415 0.82 -31.73 2.60
N PHE A 416 1.18 -32.92 2.16
CA PHE A 416 1.02 -34.16 2.92
C PHE A 416 2.08 -35.17 2.50
N GLU A 417 2.83 -35.73 3.44
CA GLU A 417 3.84 -36.76 3.13
C GLU A 417 3.49 -38.08 3.80
N ILE A 418 3.06 -39.06 3.00
CA ILE A 418 2.78 -40.42 3.47
C ILE A 418 4.05 -41.26 3.65
N SER A 419 5.14 -40.89 2.98
CA SER A 419 6.41 -41.64 2.99
C SER A 419 7.07 -41.72 4.38
N THR A 420 6.71 -40.83 5.29
CA THR A 420 7.22 -40.79 6.68
C THR A 420 6.53 -41.75 7.62
N ILE A 421 5.43 -42.39 7.17
CA ILE A 421 4.61 -43.28 8.00
C ILE A 421 4.89 -44.74 7.59
N SER A 422 4.81 -45.67 8.57
CA SER A 422 5.04 -47.11 8.33
C SER A 422 4.18 -47.69 7.20
N LYS A 423 4.76 -48.55 6.37
CA LYS A 423 4.05 -49.28 5.31
C LYS A 423 3.16 -50.41 5.87
N ASP A 424 3.36 -50.83 7.12
CA ASP A 424 2.68 -51.95 7.74
C ASP A 424 1.36 -51.56 8.42
N VAL A 425 0.71 -50.49 7.95
CA VAL A 425 -0.60 -50.07 8.46
C VAL A 425 -1.68 -50.96 7.93
N GLU A 426 -2.38 -51.67 8.83
CA GLU A 426 -3.52 -52.51 8.53
C GLU A 426 -4.80 -51.67 8.35
N ARG A 427 -4.95 -50.63 9.17
CA ARG A 427 -6.08 -49.72 9.14
C ARG A 427 -5.70 -48.39 9.76
N ALA A 428 -6.13 -47.28 9.16
CA ALA A 428 -6.16 -45.97 9.77
C ALA A 428 -7.61 -45.50 9.86
N LEU A 429 -8.00 -45.05 11.05
CA LEU A 429 -9.29 -44.40 11.32
C LEU A 429 -9.02 -42.94 11.66
N LEU A 430 -9.63 -42.03 10.92
CA LEU A 430 -9.65 -40.59 11.23
C LEU A 430 -11.03 -40.24 11.75
N ARG A 431 -11.14 -39.83 13.00
CA ARG A 431 -12.39 -39.38 13.61
C ARG A 431 -12.42 -37.88 13.69
N LEU A 432 -13.35 -37.27 12.96
CA LEU A 432 -13.66 -35.85 12.98
C LEU A 432 -14.81 -35.61 13.94
N ASN A 433 -14.58 -34.84 14.99
CA ASN A 433 -15.61 -34.38 15.92
C ASN A 433 -15.67 -32.85 15.78
N ILE A 434 -16.77 -32.35 15.22
CA ILE A 434 -16.96 -30.94 14.89
C ILE A 434 -18.16 -30.42 15.68
N THR A 435 -17.95 -29.38 16.48
CA THR A 435 -19.03 -28.58 17.06
C THR A 435 -19.13 -27.29 16.28
N ASN A 436 -20.19 -27.15 15.49
CA ASN A 436 -20.39 -26.06 14.57
C ASN A 436 -21.39 -25.03 15.13
N GLY A 437 -20.91 -23.84 15.42
CA GLY A 437 -21.71 -22.67 15.78
C GLY A 437 -21.92 -21.69 14.62
N PHE A 438 -21.57 -22.08 13.38
CA PHE A 438 -21.88 -21.30 12.18
C PHE A 438 -23.20 -21.78 11.56
N PRO A 439 -23.96 -20.89 10.92
CA PRO A 439 -25.22 -21.24 10.25
C PRO A 439 -24.95 -21.83 8.85
N THR A 440 -24.00 -22.75 8.72
CA THR A 440 -23.56 -23.30 7.45
C THR A 440 -23.29 -24.78 7.57
N ASP A 441 -24.01 -25.60 6.79
CA ASP A 441 -23.73 -27.00 6.58
C ASP A 441 -22.50 -27.16 5.67
N GLY A 442 -21.73 -28.21 5.87
CA GLY A 442 -20.58 -28.55 5.05
C GLY A 442 -20.56 -30.01 4.66
N LEU A 443 -20.34 -30.31 3.37
CA LEU A 443 -20.01 -31.63 2.86
C LEU A 443 -18.53 -31.63 2.45
N LEU A 444 -17.72 -32.44 3.12
CA LEU A 444 -16.27 -32.45 3.00
C LEU A 444 -15.78 -33.76 2.36
N GLN A 445 -14.98 -33.66 1.32
CA GLN A 445 -14.21 -34.76 0.73
C GLN A 445 -12.74 -34.44 0.72
N LEU A 446 -11.93 -35.41 1.12
CA LEU A 446 -10.47 -35.34 1.05
C LEU A 446 -9.97 -36.25 -0.06
N TYR A 447 -9.22 -35.69 -1.01
CA TYR A 447 -8.55 -36.47 -2.06
C TYR A 447 -7.06 -36.52 -1.77
N PHE A 448 -6.49 -37.69 -1.79
CA PHE A 448 -5.06 -37.92 -1.74
C PHE A 448 -4.49 -37.80 -3.15
N ALA A 449 -3.49 -36.97 -3.32
CA ALA A 449 -2.97 -36.63 -4.62
C ALA A 449 -1.44 -36.63 -4.64
N LYS A 450 -0.89 -36.77 -5.85
CA LYS A 450 0.52 -36.58 -6.13
C LYS A 450 0.70 -35.36 -7.03
N GLU A 451 1.50 -34.43 -6.59
CA GLU A 451 2.00 -33.35 -7.41
C GLU A 451 3.34 -33.78 -8.02
N GLY A 452 3.42 -33.74 -9.35
CA GLY A 452 4.65 -33.94 -10.09
C GLY A 452 5.41 -32.63 -10.23
N PHE A 453 6.75 -32.73 -10.33
CA PHE A 453 7.61 -31.59 -10.62
C PHE A 453 8.46 -31.93 -11.85
N ASP A 454 8.66 -30.94 -12.72
CA ASP A 454 9.58 -31.08 -13.85
C ASP A 454 11.06 -30.93 -13.43
N ALA A 455 11.97 -31.05 -14.38
CA ALA A 455 13.40 -30.92 -14.13
C ALA A 455 13.83 -29.54 -13.63
N SER A 456 13.00 -28.51 -13.79
CA SER A 456 13.22 -27.15 -13.28
C SER A 456 12.62 -26.92 -11.89
N GLY A 457 11.91 -27.93 -11.32
CA GLY A 457 11.23 -27.83 -10.04
C GLY A 457 9.87 -27.16 -10.12
N GLN A 458 9.31 -26.93 -11.33
CA GLN A 458 7.96 -26.42 -11.51
C GLN A 458 6.94 -27.55 -11.46
N SER A 459 5.73 -27.27 -10.93
CA SER A 459 4.65 -28.24 -10.88
C SER A 459 4.25 -28.68 -12.29
N SER A 460 4.36 -29.97 -12.57
CA SER A 460 3.95 -30.59 -13.83
C SER A 460 2.49 -31.07 -13.81
N GLY A 461 1.78 -30.82 -12.71
CA GLY A 461 0.38 -31.16 -12.52
C GLY A 461 0.12 -32.00 -11.28
N VAL A 462 -1.14 -32.06 -10.89
CA VAL A 462 -1.62 -32.82 -9.73
C VAL A 462 -2.52 -33.94 -10.20
N SER A 463 -2.22 -35.20 -9.80
CA SER A 463 -3.03 -36.38 -10.09
C SER A 463 -3.67 -36.92 -8.81
N ILE A 464 -4.98 -37.13 -8.82
CA ILE A 464 -5.72 -37.75 -7.72
C ILE A 464 -5.41 -39.26 -7.71
N ILE A 465 -4.98 -39.77 -6.54
CA ILE A 465 -4.66 -41.16 -6.31
C ILE A 465 -5.86 -41.89 -5.71
N ASP A 466 -6.50 -41.29 -4.70
CA ASP A 466 -7.65 -41.85 -3.99
C ASP A 466 -8.41 -40.77 -3.21
N SER A 467 -9.55 -41.10 -2.60
CA SER A 467 -10.33 -40.25 -1.72
C SER A 467 -10.49 -40.86 -0.33
N LEU A 468 -10.68 -40.08 0.71
CA LEU A 468 -10.90 -40.58 2.06
C LEU A 468 -12.24 -41.32 2.15
N TYR A 469 -13.31 -40.68 1.67
CA TYR A 469 -14.64 -41.24 1.68
C TYR A 469 -14.95 -41.88 0.31
N GLU A 470 -15.56 -43.08 0.31
CA GLU A 470 -15.84 -43.86 -0.88
C GLU A 470 -17.29 -43.67 -1.35
N ASN A 471 -17.54 -43.98 -2.62
CA ASN A 471 -18.89 -44.10 -3.20
C ASN A 471 -19.79 -42.85 -3.04
N GLY A 472 -19.19 -41.65 -3.07
CA GLY A 472 -19.96 -40.42 -2.96
C GLY A 472 -20.38 -40.05 -1.53
N THR A 473 -19.95 -40.83 -0.52
CA THR A 473 -20.07 -40.39 0.88
C THR A 473 -19.08 -39.23 1.14
N GLU A 474 -19.46 -38.31 2.00
CA GLU A 474 -18.68 -37.16 2.38
C GLU A 474 -18.81 -37.00 3.90
N ALA A 475 -17.82 -36.37 4.55
CA ALA A 475 -18.01 -35.97 5.94
C ALA A 475 -19.07 -34.88 6.02
N VAL A 476 -19.98 -35.01 6.97
CA VAL A 476 -21.04 -34.03 7.20
C VAL A 476 -20.65 -33.14 8.36
N MET A 477 -20.77 -31.86 8.15
CA MET A 477 -20.74 -30.83 9.18
C MET A 477 -22.11 -30.16 9.17
N GLU A 478 -22.95 -30.48 10.15
CA GLU A 478 -24.26 -29.86 10.27
C GLU A 478 -24.12 -28.43 10.80
N SER A 479 -24.98 -27.53 10.29
CA SER A 479 -25.02 -26.14 10.73
C SER A 479 -25.49 -26.00 12.18
N GLY A 480 -25.05 -24.93 12.85
CA GLY A 480 -25.72 -24.47 14.05
C GLY A 480 -27.19 -24.14 13.76
N ILE A 481 -28.09 -24.38 14.73
CA ILE A 481 -29.51 -24.08 14.60
C ILE A 481 -29.71 -22.56 14.63
N ALA A 482 -30.24 -22.00 13.54
CA ALA A 482 -30.55 -20.59 13.44
C ALA A 482 -32.01 -20.29 13.81
N ASN A 483 -32.24 -19.12 14.39
CA ASN A 483 -33.59 -18.59 14.63
C ASN A 483 -34.17 -17.94 13.35
N SER A 484 -35.38 -17.46 13.42
CA SER A 484 -36.07 -16.80 12.29
C SER A 484 -35.39 -15.51 11.78
N THR A 485 -34.46 -14.93 12.54
CA THR A 485 -33.68 -13.75 12.13
C THR A 485 -32.33 -14.15 11.51
N GLY A 486 -32.04 -15.45 11.38
CA GLY A 486 -30.81 -15.96 10.79
C GLY A 486 -29.61 -16.05 11.75
N LEU A 487 -29.80 -15.79 13.04
CA LEU A 487 -28.74 -15.88 14.06
C LEU A 487 -28.72 -17.29 14.67
N VAL A 488 -27.52 -17.88 14.81
CA VAL A 488 -27.36 -19.18 15.46
C VAL A 488 -27.64 -19.05 16.95
N VAL A 489 -28.51 -19.92 17.45
CA VAL A 489 -28.89 -20.00 18.87
C VAL A 489 -28.35 -21.24 19.57
N THR A 490 -28.03 -22.30 18.81
CA THR A 490 -27.52 -23.55 19.37
C THR A 490 -26.48 -24.16 18.40
N PRO A 491 -25.22 -24.36 18.83
CA PRO A 491 -24.24 -25.10 18.07
C PRO A 491 -24.64 -26.57 17.91
N VAL A 492 -24.26 -27.20 16.80
CA VAL A 492 -24.53 -28.64 16.53
C VAL A 492 -23.22 -29.40 16.50
N GLN A 493 -23.21 -30.58 17.13
CA GLN A 493 -22.06 -31.49 17.11
C GLN A 493 -22.27 -32.63 16.13
N THR A 494 -21.27 -32.84 15.27
CA THR A 494 -21.24 -33.91 14.29
C THR A 494 -19.97 -34.74 14.44
N ILE A 495 -20.09 -36.09 14.36
CA ILE A 495 -18.96 -37.00 14.39
C ILE A 495 -18.96 -37.82 13.10
N THR A 496 -17.85 -37.76 12.38
CA THR A 496 -17.68 -38.52 11.13
C THR A 496 -16.37 -39.29 11.15
N ASP A 497 -16.42 -40.57 10.79
CA ASP A 497 -15.26 -41.46 10.71
C ASP A 497 -14.85 -41.68 9.25
N GLY A 498 -13.57 -41.43 8.95
CA GLY A 498 -12.94 -41.76 7.67
C GLY A 498 -12.00 -42.96 7.85
N ILE A 499 -12.20 -44.03 7.05
CA ILE A 499 -11.40 -45.25 7.16
C ILE A 499 -10.48 -45.39 5.94
N ILE A 500 -9.19 -45.56 6.23
CA ILE A 500 -8.18 -45.94 5.23
C ILE A 500 -7.80 -47.41 5.49
N THR A 501 -8.24 -48.30 4.61
CA THR A 501 -7.90 -49.72 4.69
C THR A 501 -6.45 -50.01 4.31
N ALA A 502 -5.93 -51.20 4.63
CA ALA A 502 -4.56 -51.59 4.27
C ALA A 502 -4.30 -51.46 2.75
N ILE A 503 -5.28 -51.86 1.93
CA ILE A 503 -5.16 -51.76 0.46
C ILE A 503 -5.03 -50.29 0.02
N LYS A 504 -5.90 -49.43 0.54
CA LYS A 504 -5.87 -48.00 0.24
C LYS A 504 -4.56 -47.39 0.74
N TRP A 505 -4.11 -47.75 1.96
CA TRP A 505 -2.85 -47.28 2.52
C TRP A 505 -1.65 -47.62 1.63
N GLN A 506 -1.56 -48.91 1.19
CA GLN A 506 -0.50 -49.36 0.28
C GLN A 506 -0.55 -48.62 -1.07
N LYS A 507 -1.75 -48.42 -1.62
CA LYS A 507 -1.94 -47.62 -2.86
C LYS A 507 -1.38 -46.21 -2.72
N LEU A 508 -1.73 -45.52 -1.62
CA LEU A 508 -1.28 -44.14 -1.34
C LEU A 508 0.24 -44.08 -1.13
N SER A 509 0.79 -45.02 -0.37
CA SER A 509 2.23 -45.13 -0.08
C SER A 509 3.04 -45.41 -1.35
N ASN A 510 2.58 -46.38 -2.19
CA ASN A 510 3.26 -46.73 -3.45
C ASN A 510 3.22 -45.60 -4.48
N ALA A 511 2.16 -44.79 -4.48
CA ALA A 511 2.05 -43.62 -5.34
C ALA A 511 2.90 -42.44 -4.88
N SER A 512 3.50 -42.51 -3.68
CA SER A 512 4.24 -41.38 -3.06
C SER A 512 3.37 -40.12 -2.98
N THR A 513 2.19 -40.28 -2.38
CA THR A 513 1.23 -39.17 -2.17
C THR A 513 1.88 -38.05 -1.38
N ASN A 514 1.80 -36.83 -1.88
CA ASN A 514 2.45 -35.65 -1.29
C ASN A 514 1.52 -34.44 -1.16
N ARG A 515 0.23 -34.58 -1.51
CA ARG A 515 -0.80 -33.55 -1.38
C ARG A 515 -2.12 -34.13 -0.89
N ILE A 516 -2.86 -33.33 -0.14
CA ILE A 516 -4.30 -33.55 0.09
C ILE A 516 -5.05 -32.38 -0.54
N ILE A 517 -6.02 -32.70 -1.41
CA ILE A 517 -6.99 -31.75 -1.94
C ILE A 517 -8.22 -31.83 -1.06
N ILE A 518 -8.58 -30.73 -0.46
CA ILE A 518 -9.77 -30.56 0.36
C ILE A 518 -10.86 -29.98 -0.53
N LYS A 519 -11.96 -30.68 -0.70
CA LYS A 519 -13.12 -30.24 -1.45
C LYS A 519 -14.30 -30.11 -0.50
N ALA A 520 -14.78 -28.88 -0.30
CA ALA A 520 -15.92 -28.60 0.55
C ALA A 520 -17.08 -28.02 -0.26
N ARG A 521 -18.29 -28.51 -0.01
CA ARG A 521 -19.54 -27.91 -0.47
C ARG A 521 -20.27 -27.33 0.72
N LEU A 522 -20.50 -26.01 0.69
CA LEU A 522 -21.12 -25.28 1.79
C LEU A 522 -22.53 -24.85 1.40
N THR A 523 -23.48 -25.02 2.32
CA THR A 523 -24.86 -24.59 2.17
C THR A 523 -25.29 -23.96 3.48
N THR A 524 -25.95 -22.78 3.43
CA THR A 524 -26.46 -22.14 4.63
C THR A 524 -27.65 -22.91 5.21
N TYR A 525 -27.89 -22.70 6.51
CA TYR A 525 -28.96 -23.34 7.28
C TYR A 525 -30.29 -23.41 6.50
N ASP A 526 -31.07 -24.43 6.76
CA ASP A 526 -32.35 -24.70 6.09
C ASP A 526 -32.23 -24.80 4.55
N LEU A 527 -31.17 -25.48 4.09
CA LEU A 527 -30.89 -25.69 2.66
C LEU A 527 -30.79 -24.39 1.84
N GLY A 528 -30.41 -23.28 2.48
CA GLY A 528 -30.32 -21.96 1.86
C GLY A 528 -31.65 -21.24 1.68
N GLN A 529 -32.71 -21.63 2.41
CA GLN A 529 -34.00 -20.95 2.36
C GLN A 529 -34.06 -19.77 3.33
N LEU A 530 -33.28 -19.82 4.42
CA LEU A 530 -33.19 -18.75 5.40
C LEU A 530 -31.97 -17.86 5.12
N ILE A 531 -32.17 -16.55 5.12
CA ILE A 531 -31.04 -15.59 5.16
C ILE A 531 -30.38 -15.71 6.53
N VAL A 532 -29.11 -16.07 6.52
CA VAL A 532 -28.33 -16.25 7.76
C VAL A 532 -27.40 -15.09 7.99
N LYS A 533 -26.99 -14.89 9.25
CA LYS A 533 -26.10 -13.84 9.69
C LYS A 533 -24.94 -14.44 10.48
N ILE A 534 -23.72 -14.06 10.12
CA ILE A 534 -22.51 -14.46 10.82
C ILE A 534 -22.04 -13.31 11.70
N THR A 535 -21.91 -13.60 13.00
CA THR A 535 -21.48 -12.65 14.04
C THR A 535 -20.13 -13.06 14.62
N GLU A 536 -19.49 -12.20 15.38
CA GLU A 536 -18.25 -12.53 16.12
C GLU A 536 -18.39 -13.67 17.12
N GLN A 537 -19.61 -14.01 17.51
CA GLN A 537 -19.86 -15.07 18.49
C GLN A 537 -19.84 -16.46 17.88
N ASN A 538 -19.91 -16.58 16.55
CA ASN A 538 -19.87 -17.87 15.89
C ASN A 538 -18.49 -18.53 16.06
N ARG A 539 -18.49 -19.80 16.48
CA ARG A 539 -17.28 -20.61 16.71
C ARG A 539 -17.38 -21.96 16.02
N LEU A 540 -16.25 -22.47 15.57
CA LEU A 540 -16.10 -23.81 15.00
C LEU A 540 -15.05 -24.57 15.80
N ASN A 541 -15.47 -25.51 16.64
CA ASN A 541 -14.55 -26.37 17.37
C ASN A 541 -14.32 -27.67 16.59
N ILE A 542 -13.08 -27.95 16.22
CA ILE A 542 -12.66 -29.11 15.45
C ILE A 542 -11.71 -29.95 16.28
N ARG A 543 -12.05 -31.22 16.49
CA ARG A 543 -11.18 -32.22 17.10
C ARG A 543 -10.99 -33.37 16.13
N ILE A 544 -9.75 -33.67 15.78
CA ILE A 544 -9.42 -34.80 14.91
C ILE A 544 -8.56 -35.77 15.72
N GLY A 545 -9.02 -37.00 15.81
CA GLY A 545 -8.27 -38.12 16.38
C GLY A 545 -7.90 -39.11 15.27
N ALA A 546 -6.73 -39.72 15.38
CA ALA A 546 -6.33 -40.85 14.54
C ALA A 546 -6.13 -42.08 15.39
N GLN A 547 -6.60 -43.24 14.85
CA GLN A 547 -6.28 -44.56 15.35
C GLN A 547 -5.58 -45.33 14.23
N LEU A 548 -4.35 -45.78 14.49
CA LEU A 548 -3.57 -46.59 13.57
C LEU A 548 -3.46 -48.01 14.11
N LYS A 549 -3.85 -48.98 13.32
CA LYS A 549 -3.58 -50.40 13.57
C LYS A 549 -2.43 -50.82 12.67
N ILE A 550 -1.34 -51.24 13.27
CA ILE A 550 -0.15 -51.70 12.58
C ILE A 550 -0.06 -53.21 12.75
N ARG A 551 0.16 -53.96 11.67
CA ARG A 551 0.40 -55.39 11.74
C ARG A 551 1.86 -55.67 11.38
N LYS A 552 2.62 -56.17 12.33
CA LYS A 552 3.96 -56.63 12.11
C LYS A 552 4.01 -58.15 12.28
N ILE A 553 4.47 -58.84 11.24
CA ILE A 553 4.73 -60.26 11.27
C ILE A 553 6.22 -60.41 11.56
N PHE A 554 6.55 -61.10 12.63
CA PHE A 554 7.93 -61.35 13.04
C PHE A 554 8.37 -62.72 12.57
#